data_48c84ea650b080b073f18dc01e88c718
#
_entry.id   48c84ea650b080b073f18dc01e88c718
#
_cell.length_a   1.000
_cell.length_b   1.000
_cell.length_c   1.000
_cell.angle_alpha   90.00
_cell.angle_beta   90.00
_cell.angle_gamma   90.00
#
_symmetry.space_group_name_H-M   'P 1'
#
loop_
_entity.id
_entity.type
_entity.pdbx_description
1 polymer ?
#
loop_
_entity_poly.entity_id
_entity_poly.type
_entity_poly.pdbx_seq_one_letter_code
_entity_poly.pdbx_strand_id
1 'polypeptide(L)'
;MSNNNITAQTSIFKRPLLATVTAALLVNISLTGCSSNTSETDDTKVENHTADEASNVADNDAVSVKTIEVDTVRGDVSLPINPAPLVVYDMTLLQDLAALDIAVAGAPSGLPLDNLHSETQPDPEEVGTLFEPDLEALNAMQPQAILVGSRMAEKYDELANIAPTLDMTIDTANIYESSKQRLHDLGALFGKSDQAAKLQGNIDNLIEQTQAVTQDKGEGLVVMVNGNKLSVYGDKSRYGFIHTVLDIPMADDQVSDARHGQPISFEYIQKVNPDWLFVLDRSAAIGEDSIGAKAVLDNPLVAQTNAWSKDQVVYLSPDSYLAFGGYHQWMQDLTTIKDAFTKAN
;
A
#
# COMPACT_ATOMS: atom_id res chain seq x y z
N MET A 1 16.05 -6.28 -61.11
CA MET A 1 15.97 -7.74 -61.31
C MET A 1 16.32 -8.37 -59.97
N SER A 2 15.39 -8.91 -59.34
CA SER A 2 15.17 -10.11 -58.54
C SER A 2 14.17 -9.85 -57.42
N ASN A 3 12.94 -10.28 -57.66
CA ASN A 3 11.87 -10.39 -56.69
C ASN A 3 12.15 -11.56 -55.75
N ASN A 4 11.90 -11.40 -54.47
CA ASN A 4 11.56 -12.54 -53.59
C ASN A 4 10.33 -12.22 -52.76
N ASN A 5 9.23 -12.79 -53.19
CA ASN A 5 7.99 -12.99 -52.43
C ASN A 5 8.25 -13.99 -51.30
N ILE A 6 7.86 -13.66 -50.08
CA ILE A 6 7.65 -14.63 -48.99
C ILE A 6 6.20 -14.53 -48.55
N THR A 7 5.51 -15.62 -48.81
CA THR A 7 4.11 -15.92 -48.54
C THR A 7 3.84 -16.03 -47.04
N ALA A 8 2.76 -15.37 -46.59
CA ALA A 8 2.17 -15.51 -45.25
C ALA A 8 1.47 -16.89 -45.14
N GLN A 9 1.83 -17.69 -44.14
CA GLN A 9 1.06 -18.85 -43.69
C GLN A 9 0.21 -18.48 -42.48
N THR A 10 -1.09 -18.44 -42.73
CA THR A 10 -2.14 -18.38 -41.71
C THR A 10 -2.38 -19.75 -41.10
N SER A 11 -2.06 -19.95 -39.84
CA SER A 11 -2.38 -21.13 -39.06
C SER A 11 -3.70 -20.94 -38.30
N ILE A 12 -4.73 -21.63 -38.77
CA ILE A 12 -6.06 -21.72 -38.14
C ILE A 12 -6.02 -22.85 -37.10
N PHE A 13 -6.03 -22.52 -35.81
CA PHE A 13 -6.27 -23.52 -34.75
C PHE A 13 -7.76 -23.63 -34.44
N LYS A 14 -8.34 -24.79 -34.79
CA LYS A 14 -9.70 -25.23 -34.47
C LYS A 14 -9.80 -25.57 -32.97
N ARG A 15 -10.80 -25.04 -32.28
CA ARG A 15 -11.24 -25.47 -30.97
C ARG A 15 -12.07 -26.78 -31.10
N PRO A 16 -11.94 -27.76 -30.19
CA PRO A 16 -12.98 -28.76 -29.98
C PRO A 16 -13.93 -28.30 -28.86
N LEU A 17 -15.21 -28.29 -29.17
CA LEU A 17 -16.32 -28.38 -28.22
C LEU A 17 -16.28 -29.76 -27.55
N LEU A 18 -16.39 -29.82 -26.25
CA LEU A 18 -16.81 -31.04 -25.56
C LEU A 18 -17.97 -30.74 -24.62
N ALA A 19 -18.96 -31.57 -24.79
CA ALA A 19 -20.31 -31.47 -24.26
C ALA A 19 -20.39 -31.96 -22.80
N THR A 20 -21.34 -31.37 -22.09
CA THR A 20 -22.01 -31.75 -20.83
C THR A 20 -22.29 -33.26 -20.67
N VAL A 21 -22.03 -33.76 -19.47
CA VAL A 21 -22.83 -34.87 -18.90
C VAL A 21 -23.13 -34.56 -17.43
N THR A 22 -24.41 -34.38 -17.19
CA THR A 22 -25.07 -34.31 -15.88
C THR A 22 -25.23 -35.73 -15.32
N ALA A 23 -24.89 -35.95 -14.06
CA ALA A 23 -25.39 -37.08 -13.30
C ALA A 23 -25.68 -36.65 -11.87
N ALA A 24 -26.96 -36.58 -11.56
CA ALA A 24 -27.51 -36.45 -10.22
C ALA A 24 -27.48 -37.82 -9.51
N LEU A 25 -27.04 -37.84 -8.27
CA LEU A 25 -27.37 -38.97 -7.35
C LEU A 25 -27.77 -38.42 -5.99
N LEU A 26 -29.08 -38.55 -5.74
CA LEU A 26 -29.73 -38.38 -4.44
C LEU A 26 -29.54 -39.68 -3.66
N VAL A 27 -29.06 -39.59 -2.42
CA VAL A 27 -29.31 -40.65 -1.40
C VAL A 27 -29.73 -39.96 -0.11
N ASN A 28 -31.02 -40.14 0.19
CA ASN A 28 -31.64 -39.93 1.51
C ASN A 28 -31.38 -41.16 2.36
N ILE A 29 -30.93 -40.98 3.60
CA ILE A 29 -31.17 -41.96 4.66
C ILE A 29 -31.56 -41.21 5.94
N SER A 30 -32.84 -41.30 6.25
CA SER A 30 -33.45 -41.02 7.54
C SER A 30 -33.34 -42.25 8.44
N LEU A 31 -33.12 -42.07 9.74
CA LEU A 31 -33.67 -42.97 10.81
C LEU A 31 -33.37 -42.31 12.15
N THR A 32 -34.34 -41.71 12.73
CA THR A 32 -35.20 -41.92 13.94
C THR A 32 -34.59 -42.82 15.01
N GLY A 33 -34.66 -42.32 16.24
CA GLY A 33 -34.48 -43.08 17.47
C GLY A 33 -34.67 -42.23 18.72
N CYS A 34 -35.94 -41.96 19.10
CA CYS A 34 -36.32 -41.52 20.45
C CYS A 34 -36.15 -42.66 21.46
N SER A 35 -35.74 -42.35 22.66
CA SER A 35 -36.41 -42.91 23.85
C SER A 35 -36.13 -42.10 25.11
N SER A 36 -37.17 -41.57 25.66
CA SER A 36 -37.36 -41.05 27.01
C SER A 36 -37.39 -42.20 28.02
N ASN A 37 -36.89 -42.00 29.23
CA ASN A 37 -37.69 -42.34 30.41
C ASN A 37 -37.23 -41.64 31.69
N THR A 38 -38.22 -41.25 32.42
CA THR A 38 -38.37 -40.53 33.66
C THR A 38 -38.24 -41.45 34.91
N SER A 39 -38.09 -40.73 36.05
CA SER A 39 -38.53 -41.03 37.45
C SER A 39 -37.57 -41.87 38.29
N GLU A 40 -37.37 -41.53 39.43
CA GLU A 40 -37.86 -40.96 40.66
C GLU A 40 -37.01 -41.43 41.85
N THR A 41 -36.75 -40.49 42.75
CA THR A 41 -36.63 -40.56 44.21
C THR A 41 -36.04 -41.80 44.90
N ASP A 42 -35.07 -41.69 45.79
CA ASP A 42 -35.28 -41.81 47.22
C ASP A 42 -34.07 -41.38 48.06
N ASP A 43 -34.35 -40.79 49.20
CA ASP A 43 -33.50 -40.38 50.32
C ASP A 43 -32.69 -41.54 50.89
N THR A 44 -31.47 -41.30 51.31
CA THR A 44 -30.99 -41.64 52.69
C THR A 44 -29.64 -40.98 53.01
N LYS A 45 -29.67 -40.38 54.16
CA LYS A 45 -28.64 -39.75 54.97
C LYS A 45 -27.63 -40.79 55.44
N VAL A 46 -26.33 -40.41 55.57
CA VAL A 46 -25.51 -40.62 56.80
C VAL A 46 -23.98 -40.40 56.49
N GLU A 47 -23.44 -39.40 57.18
CA GLU A 47 -22.13 -39.27 57.90
C GLU A 47 -20.77 -39.39 57.18
N ASN A 48 -20.09 -38.27 57.29
CA ASN A 48 -18.69 -38.01 57.73
C ASN A 48 -17.63 -39.10 57.55
N HIS A 49 -16.61 -38.74 56.74
CA HIS A 49 -15.21 -38.86 57.15
C HIS A 49 -14.31 -37.84 56.40
N THR A 50 -13.66 -37.01 57.19
CA THR A 50 -12.54 -36.16 56.88
C THR A 50 -11.39 -36.95 56.30
N ALA A 51 -10.85 -36.53 55.14
CA ALA A 51 -9.49 -36.75 54.76
C ALA A 51 -9.06 -35.52 53.91
N ASP A 52 -8.11 -34.77 54.46
CA ASP A 52 -7.33 -33.77 53.81
C ASP A 52 -6.56 -34.37 52.61
N GLU A 53 -6.91 -33.92 51.40
CA GLU A 53 -5.98 -33.98 50.29
C GLU A 53 -5.91 -32.59 49.69
N ALA A 54 -4.76 -31.94 49.89
CA ALA A 54 -4.35 -30.71 49.25
C ALA A 54 -4.30 -30.93 47.74
N SER A 55 -5.38 -30.61 47.06
CA SER A 55 -5.39 -30.46 45.60
C SER A 55 -4.63 -29.14 45.27
N ASN A 56 -3.39 -29.27 44.90
CA ASN A 56 -2.64 -28.26 44.20
C ASN A 56 -3.35 -27.94 42.88
N VAL A 57 -4.23 -26.96 42.90
CA VAL A 57 -4.68 -26.29 41.68
C VAL A 57 -3.51 -25.48 41.23
N ALA A 58 -2.75 -26.02 40.30
CA ALA A 58 -1.83 -25.19 39.49
C ALA A 58 -2.73 -24.16 38.75
N ASP A 59 -2.70 -22.95 39.26
CA ASP A 59 -3.23 -21.77 38.61
C ASP A 59 -2.44 -21.61 37.31
N ASN A 60 -2.97 -22.17 36.24
CA ASN A 60 -2.47 -21.94 34.90
C ASN A 60 -2.96 -20.53 34.54
N ASP A 61 -2.22 -19.52 35.03
CA ASP A 61 -2.29 -18.17 34.48
C ASP A 61 -1.88 -18.25 33.01
N ALA A 62 -2.80 -18.68 32.17
CA ALA A 62 -2.71 -18.46 30.75
C ALA A 62 -2.71 -16.93 30.57
N VAL A 63 -1.53 -16.36 30.37
CA VAL A 63 -1.37 -14.96 29.98
C VAL A 63 -2.27 -14.77 28.76
N SER A 64 -3.44 -14.15 28.94
CA SER A 64 -4.33 -13.83 27.84
C SER A 64 -3.61 -12.79 26.98
N VAL A 65 -3.06 -13.23 25.87
CA VAL A 65 -2.46 -12.33 24.87
C VAL A 65 -3.58 -11.44 24.38
N LYS A 66 -3.47 -10.13 24.63
CA LYS A 66 -4.43 -9.16 24.09
C LYS A 66 -4.27 -9.15 22.58
N THR A 67 -5.36 -9.43 21.88
CA THR A 67 -5.45 -9.33 20.42
C THR A 67 -6.19 -8.08 20.02
N ILE A 68 -5.94 -7.62 18.80
CA ILE A 68 -6.65 -6.55 18.12
C ILE A 68 -7.11 -7.08 16.75
N GLU A 69 -8.25 -6.61 16.30
CA GLU A 69 -8.71 -6.79 14.91
C GLU A 69 -8.29 -5.58 14.10
N VAL A 70 -7.64 -5.82 12.97
CA VAL A 70 -7.21 -4.80 12.01
C VAL A 70 -7.99 -5.01 10.73
N ASP A 71 -8.72 -3.97 10.31
CA ASP A 71 -9.42 -3.98 9.02
C ASP A 71 -8.40 -3.89 7.87
N THR A 72 -8.55 -4.75 6.88
CA THR A 72 -7.68 -4.80 5.71
C THR A 72 -8.54 -4.87 4.44
N VAL A 73 -7.95 -4.63 3.27
CA VAL A 73 -8.65 -4.76 1.98
C VAL A 73 -9.16 -6.19 1.71
N ARG A 74 -8.77 -7.17 2.54
CA ARG A 74 -9.22 -8.57 2.47
C ARG A 74 -10.12 -8.99 3.63
N GLY A 75 -10.52 -8.04 4.48
CA GLY A 75 -11.30 -8.26 5.69
C GLY A 75 -10.45 -8.20 6.96
N ASP A 76 -11.09 -8.43 8.09
CA ASP A 76 -10.47 -8.29 9.41
C ASP A 76 -9.45 -9.40 9.69
N VAL A 77 -8.31 -9.01 10.23
CA VAL A 77 -7.26 -9.92 10.69
C VAL A 77 -7.05 -9.72 12.19
N SER A 78 -7.20 -10.81 12.98
CA SER A 78 -6.95 -10.80 14.41
C SER A 78 -5.53 -11.22 14.72
N LEU A 79 -4.79 -10.39 15.47
CA LEU A 79 -3.40 -10.67 15.83
C LEU A 79 -3.05 -10.06 17.20
N PRO A 80 -1.97 -10.54 17.85
CA PRO A 80 -1.47 -9.93 19.08
C PRO A 80 -1.16 -8.45 18.88
N ILE A 81 -1.37 -7.64 19.91
CA ILE A 81 -0.87 -6.26 19.94
C ILE A 81 0.65 -6.29 19.95
N ASN A 82 1.26 -5.42 19.14
CA ASN A 82 2.71 -5.28 19.00
C ASN A 82 3.39 -6.59 18.52
N PRO A 83 2.96 -7.15 17.37
CA PRO A 83 3.52 -8.40 16.85
C PRO A 83 5.01 -8.22 16.48
N ALA A 84 5.85 -9.16 16.96
CA ALA A 84 7.27 -9.17 16.65
C ALA A 84 7.80 -10.64 16.66
N PRO A 85 8.61 -11.05 15.68
CA PRO A 85 9.18 -10.27 14.56
C PRO A 85 8.12 -9.79 13.54
N LEU A 86 8.34 -8.60 12.95
CA LEU A 86 7.50 -7.99 11.95
C LEU A 86 8.21 -7.97 10.58
N VAL A 87 7.53 -8.41 9.54
CA VAL A 87 8.01 -8.33 8.15
C VAL A 87 7.14 -7.37 7.35
N VAL A 88 7.76 -6.56 6.48
CA VAL A 88 7.05 -5.52 5.72
C VAL A 88 7.51 -5.50 4.27
N TYR A 89 6.59 -5.64 3.32
CA TYR A 89 6.84 -5.64 1.87
C TYR A 89 6.29 -4.40 1.16
N ASP A 90 6.24 -3.27 1.83
CA ASP A 90 5.75 -2.03 1.21
C ASP A 90 6.49 -0.80 1.74
N MET A 91 6.94 0.06 0.82
CA MET A 91 7.72 1.27 1.15
C MET A 91 6.92 2.28 1.98
N THR A 92 5.62 2.39 1.72
CA THR A 92 4.76 3.32 2.44
C THR A 92 4.55 2.88 3.88
N LEU A 93 4.38 1.57 4.09
CA LEU A 93 4.29 0.99 5.42
C LEU A 93 5.60 1.14 6.20
N LEU A 94 6.75 0.95 5.54
CA LEU A 94 8.07 1.19 6.16
C LEU A 94 8.20 2.63 6.65
N GLN A 95 7.74 3.62 5.85
CA GLN A 95 7.75 5.03 6.26
C GLN A 95 6.85 5.31 7.46
N ASP A 96 5.64 4.74 7.48
CA ASP A 96 4.71 4.91 8.60
C ASP A 96 5.25 4.27 9.89
N LEU A 97 5.81 3.06 9.78
CA LEU A 97 6.40 2.36 10.92
C LEU A 97 7.65 3.06 11.46
N ALA A 98 8.51 3.59 10.57
CA ALA A 98 9.66 4.40 10.97
C ALA A 98 9.23 5.67 11.73
N ALA A 99 8.20 6.37 11.24
CA ALA A 99 7.64 7.55 11.91
C ALA A 99 7.01 7.22 13.28
N LEU A 100 6.48 6.00 13.44
CA LEU A 100 5.95 5.47 14.69
C LEU A 100 7.04 4.89 15.61
N ASP A 101 8.31 4.86 15.17
CA ASP A 101 9.43 4.23 15.88
C ASP A 101 9.16 2.75 16.21
N ILE A 102 8.74 1.99 15.18
CA ILE A 102 8.45 0.56 15.26
C ILE A 102 9.53 -0.20 14.49
N ALA A 103 10.12 -1.20 15.15
CA ALA A 103 11.15 -2.04 14.57
C ALA A 103 10.57 -3.01 13.53
N VAL A 104 11.25 -3.12 12.40
CA VAL A 104 10.96 -4.09 11.34
C VAL A 104 12.08 -5.12 11.31
N ALA A 105 11.75 -6.41 11.42
CA ALA A 105 12.72 -7.49 11.43
C ALA A 105 13.12 -7.93 10.01
N GLY A 106 12.21 -7.83 9.04
CA GLY A 106 12.47 -8.21 7.65
C GLY A 106 11.86 -7.23 6.66
N ALA A 107 12.61 -6.87 5.62
CA ALA A 107 12.20 -5.98 4.54
C ALA A 107 12.76 -6.45 3.19
N PRO A 108 12.18 -5.99 2.04
CA PRO A 108 12.74 -6.28 0.73
C PRO A 108 14.12 -5.69 0.52
N SER A 109 14.96 -6.43 -0.22
CA SER A 109 16.26 -5.92 -0.66
C SER A 109 16.15 -4.81 -1.71
N GLY A 110 17.22 -4.03 -1.85
CA GLY A 110 17.34 -3.00 -2.89
C GLY A 110 16.47 -1.76 -2.68
N LEU A 111 15.97 -1.54 -1.45
CA LEU A 111 15.27 -0.32 -1.09
C LEU A 111 16.25 0.70 -0.47
N PRO A 112 16.03 2.01 -0.69
CA PRO A 112 16.75 3.06 0.01
C PRO A 112 16.26 3.16 1.46
N LEU A 113 16.75 2.25 2.33
CA LEU A 113 16.28 2.14 3.73
C LEU A 113 16.95 3.16 4.67
N ASP A 114 17.97 3.90 4.21
CA ASP A 114 18.82 4.79 5.03
C ASP A 114 18.03 5.81 5.86
N ASN A 115 16.81 6.16 5.43
CA ASN A 115 15.93 7.12 6.11
C ASN A 115 14.66 6.46 6.70
N LEU A 116 14.55 5.13 6.70
CA LEU A 116 13.33 4.39 7.03
C LEU A 116 13.43 3.58 8.33
N HIS A 117 14.51 3.73 9.07
CA HIS A 117 14.67 3.14 10.39
C HIS A 117 15.38 4.10 11.32
N SER A 118 15.17 3.93 12.61
CA SER A 118 15.87 4.71 13.63
C SER A 118 17.32 4.24 13.72
N GLU A 119 18.27 5.17 13.88
CA GLU A 119 19.68 4.85 14.12
C GLU A 119 19.90 3.92 15.33
N THR A 120 18.88 3.77 16.18
CA THR A 120 18.91 2.94 17.38
C THR A 120 18.40 1.52 17.13
N GLN A 121 17.86 1.21 15.96
CA GLN A 121 17.32 -0.09 15.58
C GLN A 121 18.25 -0.80 14.61
N PRO A 122 18.34 -2.14 14.67
CA PRO A 122 19.10 -2.90 13.68
C PRO A 122 18.45 -2.79 12.30
N ASP A 123 19.28 -2.89 11.26
CA ASP A 123 18.79 -3.01 9.89
C ASP A 123 17.93 -4.27 9.76
N PRO A 124 16.81 -4.22 9.01
CA PRO A 124 16.00 -5.39 8.76
C PRO A 124 16.75 -6.42 7.92
N GLU A 125 16.53 -7.71 8.18
CA GLU A 125 17.02 -8.78 7.31
C GLU A 125 16.35 -8.70 5.93
N GLU A 126 17.10 -9.02 4.88
CA GLU A 126 16.55 -9.11 3.54
C GLU A 126 15.69 -10.37 3.39
N VAL A 127 14.42 -10.20 3.02
CA VAL A 127 13.45 -11.29 2.87
C VAL A 127 12.88 -11.38 1.46
N GLY A 128 13.70 -11.11 0.46
CA GLY A 128 13.35 -11.10 -0.97
C GLY A 128 13.28 -9.69 -1.54
N THR A 129 12.40 -9.47 -2.52
CA THR A 129 12.22 -8.18 -3.21
C THR A 129 10.82 -7.61 -2.99
N LEU A 130 10.52 -6.41 -3.52
CA LEU A 130 9.16 -5.84 -3.51
C LEU A 130 8.11 -6.66 -4.27
N PHE A 131 8.53 -7.64 -5.06
CA PHE A 131 7.63 -8.40 -5.95
C PHE A 131 7.71 -9.91 -5.73
N GLU A 132 8.79 -10.40 -5.11
CA GLU A 132 9.03 -11.82 -4.89
C GLU A 132 9.58 -12.04 -3.48
N PRO A 133 8.81 -12.68 -2.58
CA PRO A 133 9.23 -12.96 -1.22
C PRO A 133 10.22 -14.12 -1.18
N ASP A 134 11.16 -14.09 -0.25
CA ASP A 134 12.00 -15.24 0.09
C ASP A 134 11.30 -16.06 1.18
N LEU A 135 10.58 -17.10 0.74
CA LEU A 135 9.81 -17.96 1.65
C LEU A 135 10.70 -18.78 2.60
N GLU A 136 11.96 -19.06 2.23
CA GLU A 136 12.91 -19.77 3.09
C GLU A 136 13.36 -18.86 4.24
N ALA A 137 13.75 -17.62 3.94
CA ALA A 137 14.09 -16.60 4.93
C ALA A 137 12.92 -16.34 5.89
N LEU A 138 11.68 -16.20 5.36
CA LEU A 138 10.48 -16.00 6.18
C LEU A 138 10.21 -17.19 7.11
N ASN A 139 10.33 -18.42 6.60
CA ASN A 139 10.17 -19.61 7.43
C ASN A 139 11.24 -19.73 8.52
N ALA A 140 12.47 -19.28 8.25
CA ALA A 140 13.53 -19.25 9.25
C ALA A 140 13.27 -18.16 10.33
N MET A 141 12.77 -16.98 9.92
CA MET A 141 12.50 -15.85 10.81
C MET A 141 11.28 -16.08 11.72
N GLN A 142 10.28 -16.87 11.28
CA GLN A 142 9.03 -17.12 12.03
C GLN A 142 8.33 -15.82 12.44
N PRO A 143 7.96 -14.92 11.52
CA PRO A 143 7.34 -13.65 11.85
C PRO A 143 5.98 -13.82 12.54
N GLN A 144 5.64 -12.90 13.43
CA GLN A 144 4.30 -12.85 14.05
C GLN A 144 3.28 -12.10 13.18
N ALA A 145 3.76 -11.26 12.26
CA ALA A 145 2.93 -10.58 11.25
C ALA A 145 3.75 -10.25 10.01
N ILE A 146 3.05 -10.25 8.86
CA ILE A 146 3.58 -9.78 7.57
C ILE A 146 2.65 -8.69 7.06
N LEU A 147 3.19 -7.49 6.79
CA LEU A 147 2.44 -6.38 6.19
C LEU A 147 2.77 -6.28 4.71
N VAL A 148 1.74 -6.22 3.88
CA VAL A 148 1.88 -6.09 2.43
C VAL A 148 1.09 -4.90 1.89
N GLY A 149 1.55 -4.37 0.75
CA GLY A 149 0.82 -3.39 -0.05
C GLY A 149 0.55 -3.94 -1.46
N SER A 150 0.07 -3.08 -2.34
CA SER A 150 -0.44 -3.45 -3.67
C SER A 150 0.55 -4.22 -4.56
N ARG A 151 1.87 -4.04 -4.36
CA ARG A 151 2.90 -4.73 -5.17
C ARG A 151 3.05 -6.20 -4.80
N MET A 152 2.81 -6.54 -3.53
CA MET A 152 2.91 -7.90 -2.99
C MET A 152 1.54 -8.59 -2.84
N ALA A 153 0.43 -7.91 -3.18
CA ALA A 153 -0.93 -8.42 -2.98
C ALA A 153 -1.22 -9.75 -3.71
N GLU A 154 -0.55 -10.03 -4.83
CA GLU A 154 -0.69 -11.31 -5.56
C GLU A 154 -0.02 -12.48 -4.81
N LYS A 155 0.91 -12.21 -3.90
CA LYS A 155 1.61 -13.20 -3.08
C LYS A 155 0.96 -13.41 -1.70
N TYR A 156 -0.17 -12.75 -1.44
CA TYR A 156 -0.84 -12.79 -0.15
C TYR A 156 -1.07 -14.21 0.37
N ASP A 157 -1.63 -15.10 -0.46
CA ASP A 157 -1.98 -16.46 -0.03
C ASP A 157 -0.72 -17.29 0.32
N GLU A 158 0.39 -17.07 -0.38
CA GLU A 158 1.68 -17.71 -0.08
C GLU A 158 2.21 -17.23 1.27
N LEU A 159 2.14 -15.93 1.55
CA LEU A 159 2.58 -15.33 2.80
C LEU A 159 1.68 -15.70 3.98
N ALA A 160 0.36 -15.73 3.77
CA ALA A 160 -0.63 -16.09 4.78
C ALA A 160 -0.50 -17.56 5.27
N ASN A 161 0.15 -18.44 4.49
CA ASN A 161 0.49 -19.78 4.94
C ASN A 161 1.67 -19.81 5.93
N ILE A 162 2.43 -18.72 6.03
CA ILE A 162 3.60 -18.62 6.92
C ILE A 162 3.23 -17.90 8.22
N ALA A 163 2.56 -16.75 8.11
CA ALA A 163 2.17 -15.92 9.26
C ALA A 163 0.90 -15.09 8.96
N PRO A 164 0.21 -14.57 9.99
CA PRO A 164 -0.86 -13.60 9.81
C PRO A 164 -0.38 -12.45 8.90
N THR A 165 -1.06 -12.30 7.75
CA THR A 165 -0.70 -11.33 6.72
C THR A 165 -1.77 -10.28 6.60
N LEU A 166 -1.38 -8.99 6.62
CA LEU A 166 -2.26 -7.84 6.50
C LEU A 166 -2.03 -7.16 5.15
N ASP A 167 -3.05 -7.17 4.30
CA ASP A 167 -3.03 -6.40 3.04
C ASP A 167 -3.53 -4.98 3.31
N MET A 168 -2.58 -4.07 3.54
CA MET A 168 -2.83 -2.66 3.85
C MET A 168 -2.68 -1.77 2.61
N THR A 169 -3.11 -2.28 1.48
CA THR A 169 -3.13 -1.53 0.21
C THR A 169 -3.96 -0.25 0.34
N ILE A 170 -3.39 0.87 -0.10
CA ILE A 170 -4.07 2.18 -0.12
C ILE A 170 -5.00 2.27 -1.32
N ASP A 171 -6.21 2.79 -1.12
CA ASP A 171 -7.07 3.26 -2.20
C ASP A 171 -6.51 4.56 -2.81
N THR A 172 -5.99 4.47 -4.02
CA THR A 172 -5.39 5.62 -4.70
C THR A 172 -6.40 6.69 -5.12
N ALA A 173 -7.69 6.36 -5.23
CA ALA A 173 -8.73 7.33 -5.51
C ALA A 173 -9.07 8.20 -4.29
N ASN A 174 -8.79 7.69 -3.08
CA ASN A 174 -8.99 8.37 -1.80
C ASN A 174 -7.71 8.31 -0.95
N ILE A 175 -6.59 8.65 -1.56
CA ILE A 175 -5.25 8.41 -0.98
C ILE A 175 -5.08 9.04 0.41
N TYR A 176 -5.62 10.24 0.64
CA TYR A 176 -5.51 10.92 1.93
C TYR A 176 -6.25 10.18 3.04
N GLU A 177 -7.55 9.89 2.86
CA GLU A 177 -8.33 9.18 3.88
C GLU A 177 -7.83 7.75 4.09
N SER A 178 -7.43 7.07 3.02
CA SER A 178 -6.91 5.70 3.10
C SER A 178 -5.56 5.63 3.82
N SER A 179 -4.64 6.58 3.57
CA SER A 179 -3.36 6.65 4.30
C SER A 179 -3.54 7.07 5.77
N LYS A 180 -4.46 7.99 6.04
CA LYS A 180 -4.84 8.41 7.40
C LYS A 180 -5.39 7.24 8.22
N GLN A 181 -6.32 6.46 7.64
CA GLN A 181 -6.86 5.27 8.31
C GLN A 181 -5.75 4.26 8.58
N ARG A 182 -4.89 3.98 7.60
CA ARG A 182 -3.77 3.06 7.76
C ARG A 182 -2.81 3.48 8.87
N LEU A 183 -2.44 4.76 8.94
CA LEU A 183 -1.59 5.28 10.03
C LEU A 183 -2.25 5.13 11.40
N HIS A 184 -3.57 5.37 11.47
CA HIS A 184 -4.36 5.14 12.67
C HIS A 184 -4.32 3.68 13.11
N ASP A 185 -4.56 2.73 12.18
CA ASP A 185 -4.62 1.30 12.46
C ASP A 185 -3.25 0.73 12.87
N LEU A 186 -2.17 1.19 12.23
CA LEU A 186 -0.80 0.90 12.68
C LEU A 186 -0.56 1.44 14.10
N GLY A 187 -0.99 2.66 14.39
CA GLY A 187 -0.93 3.22 15.73
C GLY A 187 -1.64 2.37 16.78
N ALA A 188 -2.83 1.86 16.45
CA ALA A 188 -3.58 0.97 17.33
C ALA A 188 -2.91 -0.39 17.50
N LEU A 189 -2.46 -1.01 16.41
CA LEU A 189 -1.79 -2.31 16.39
C LEU A 189 -0.53 -2.33 17.26
N PHE A 190 0.24 -1.24 17.22
CA PHE A 190 1.51 -1.15 17.96
C PHE A 190 1.42 -0.35 19.27
N GLY A 191 0.19 0.00 19.73
CA GLY A 191 0.01 0.75 20.97
C GLY A 191 0.57 2.19 20.91
N LYS A 192 0.60 2.77 19.73
CA LYS A 192 1.16 4.10 19.41
C LYS A 192 0.09 5.09 18.93
N SER A 193 -1.18 4.91 19.31
CA SER A 193 -2.31 5.71 18.83
C SER A 193 -2.12 7.22 19.00
N ASP A 194 -1.58 7.67 20.15
CA ASP A 194 -1.30 9.08 20.39
C ASP A 194 -0.21 9.62 19.45
N GLN A 195 0.81 8.81 19.15
CA GLN A 195 1.86 9.18 18.21
C GLN A 195 1.30 9.24 16.78
N ALA A 196 0.50 8.26 16.36
CA ALA A 196 -0.17 8.26 15.06
C ALA A 196 -1.06 9.51 14.89
N ALA A 197 -1.87 9.86 15.90
CA ALA A 197 -2.68 11.06 15.88
C ALA A 197 -1.84 12.34 15.74
N LYS A 198 -0.69 12.42 16.42
CA LYS A 198 0.24 13.55 16.29
C LYS A 198 0.85 13.63 14.89
N LEU A 199 1.27 12.50 14.31
CA LEU A 199 1.82 12.43 12.95
C LEU A 199 0.77 12.86 11.93
N GLN A 200 -0.47 12.37 12.06
CA GLN A 200 -1.57 12.82 11.21
C GLN A 200 -1.81 14.33 11.32
N GLY A 201 -1.82 14.88 12.54
CA GLY A 201 -1.97 16.30 12.73
C GLY A 201 -0.86 17.15 12.08
N ASN A 202 0.35 16.61 11.95
CA ASN A 202 1.44 17.28 11.19
C ASN A 202 1.11 17.33 9.70
N ILE A 203 0.60 16.23 9.12
CA ILE A 203 0.17 16.18 7.71
C ILE A 203 -0.95 17.18 7.48
N ASP A 204 -2.00 17.16 8.31
CA ASP A 204 -3.18 18.02 8.20
C ASP A 204 -2.79 19.50 8.22
N ASN A 205 -1.96 19.89 9.18
CA ASN A 205 -1.46 21.25 9.29
C ASN A 205 -0.63 21.68 8.06
N LEU A 206 0.20 20.77 7.51
CA LEU A 206 0.98 21.08 6.33
C LEU A 206 0.11 21.16 5.06
N ILE A 207 -0.97 20.37 4.97
CA ILE A 207 -1.98 20.51 3.93
C ILE A 207 -2.61 21.89 3.97
N GLU A 208 -3.10 22.33 5.13
CA GLU A 208 -3.70 23.67 5.30
C GLU A 208 -2.73 24.79 4.89
N GLN A 209 -1.46 24.68 5.30
CA GLN A 209 -0.43 25.65 4.91
C GLN A 209 -0.16 25.66 3.41
N THR A 210 -0.21 24.48 2.77
CA THR A 210 0.02 24.36 1.33
C THR A 210 -1.17 24.90 0.55
N GLN A 211 -2.41 24.58 0.95
CA GLN A 211 -3.62 25.13 0.35
C GLN A 211 -3.63 26.67 0.41
N ALA A 212 -3.19 27.26 1.52
CA ALA A 212 -3.13 28.71 1.66
C ALA A 212 -2.22 29.41 0.62
N VAL A 213 -1.21 28.73 0.07
CA VAL A 213 -0.30 29.28 -0.94
C VAL A 213 -0.65 28.83 -2.37
N THR A 214 -1.40 27.72 -2.54
CA THR A 214 -1.81 27.20 -3.86
C THR A 214 -3.12 27.80 -4.37
N GLN A 215 -3.94 28.35 -3.49
CA GLN A 215 -5.25 28.89 -3.83
C GLN A 215 -5.17 29.95 -4.92
N ASP A 216 -5.99 29.81 -5.98
CA ASP A 216 -6.11 30.73 -7.11
C ASP A 216 -4.79 30.96 -7.88
N LYS A 217 -3.87 29.98 -7.87
CA LYS A 217 -2.55 30.10 -8.54
C LYS A 217 -2.47 29.45 -9.92
N GLY A 218 -3.60 29.01 -10.48
CA GLY A 218 -3.69 28.40 -11.80
C GLY A 218 -3.86 26.89 -11.78
N GLU A 219 -3.77 26.28 -12.94
CA GLU A 219 -4.07 24.86 -13.18
C GLU A 219 -2.79 24.02 -13.26
N GLY A 220 -2.85 22.81 -12.72
CA GLY A 220 -1.72 21.88 -12.64
C GLY A 220 -1.83 20.68 -13.57
N LEU A 221 -0.70 20.22 -14.07
CA LEU A 221 -0.57 18.97 -14.82
C LEU A 221 0.47 18.06 -14.13
N VAL A 222 0.08 16.84 -13.78
CA VAL A 222 0.99 15.87 -13.14
C VAL A 222 1.56 14.94 -14.21
N VAL A 223 2.87 14.97 -14.41
CA VAL A 223 3.58 14.21 -15.45
C VAL A 223 4.64 13.29 -14.81
N MET A 224 4.65 12.03 -15.22
CA MET A 224 5.73 11.10 -14.92
C MET A 224 6.63 10.93 -16.13
N VAL A 225 7.92 11.04 -15.90
CA VAL A 225 8.98 10.72 -16.87
C VAL A 225 9.54 9.34 -16.56
N ASN A 226 9.61 8.49 -17.58
CA ASN A 226 10.18 7.14 -17.50
C ASN A 226 11.10 6.92 -18.71
N GLY A 227 12.40 7.18 -18.56
CA GLY A 227 13.31 7.33 -19.69
C GLY A 227 12.82 8.42 -20.63
N ASN A 228 12.52 8.08 -21.89
CA ASN A 228 11.97 9.01 -22.88
C ASN A 228 10.44 8.98 -22.99
N LYS A 229 9.76 8.26 -22.10
CA LYS A 229 8.29 8.14 -22.12
C LYS A 229 7.68 9.08 -21.10
N LEU A 230 6.55 9.67 -21.47
CA LEU A 230 5.77 10.57 -20.63
C LEU A 230 4.39 9.96 -20.36
N SER A 231 3.90 10.11 -19.14
CA SER A 231 2.53 9.78 -18.77
C SER A 231 1.95 10.90 -17.92
N VAL A 232 0.65 11.20 -18.11
CA VAL A 232 -0.10 12.15 -17.28
C VAL A 232 -0.99 11.39 -16.30
N TYR A 233 -1.22 11.98 -15.12
CA TYR A 233 -2.01 11.43 -14.04
C TYR A 233 -3.13 12.41 -13.64
N GLY A 234 -4.35 11.88 -13.48
CA GLY A 234 -5.53 12.62 -13.05
C GLY A 234 -5.79 12.53 -11.53
N ASP A 235 -6.93 13.06 -11.14
CA ASP A 235 -7.37 13.22 -9.75
C ASP A 235 -7.61 11.90 -8.99
N LYS A 236 -7.94 10.81 -9.68
CA LYS A 236 -8.14 9.48 -9.08
C LYS A 236 -6.88 8.61 -9.07
N SER A 237 -5.75 9.20 -9.41
CA SER A 237 -4.45 8.53 -9.38
C SER A 237 -3.79 8.64 -8.01
N ARG A 238 -2.68 7.92 -7.83
CA ARG A 238 -1.82 8.03 -6.64
C ARG A 238 -1.27 9.45 -6.39
N TYR A 239 -1.34 10.34 -7.35
CA TYR A 239 -0.92 11.75 -7.25
C TYR A 239 -2.12 12.70 -7.29
N GLY A 240 -3.33 12.14 -7.27
CA GLY A 240 -4.57 12.88 -7.31
C GLY A 240 -4.75 13.85 -6.13
N PHE A 241 -4.02 13.63 -5.03
CA PHE A 241 -4.03 14.54 -3.88
C PHE A 241 -3.65 15.98 -4.23
N ILE A 242 -2.86 16.19 -5.28
CA ILE A 242 -2.52 17.53 -5.78
C ILE A 242 -3.80 18.29 -6.21
N HIS A 243 -4.75 17.58 -6.77
CA HIS A 243 -6.02 18.14 -7.23
C HIS A 243 -7.12 18.06 -6.16
N THR A 244 -7.25 16.93 -5.47
CA THR A 244 -8.36 16.65 -4.56
C THR A 244 -8.14 17.11 -3.12
N VAL A 245 -6.88 17.19 -2.67
CA VAL A 245 -6.51 17.60 -1.32
C VAL A 245 -5.92 19.02 -1.30
N LEU A 246 -5.11 19.39 -2.31
CA LEU A 246 -4.51 20.73 -2.38
C LEU A 246 -5.35 21.73 -3.19
N ASP A 247 -6.50 21.30 -3.70
CA ASP A 247 -7.43 22.12 -4.49
C ASP A 247 -6.79 22.83 -5.71
N ILE A 248 -5.71 22.26 -6.27
CA ILE A 248 -5.10 22.77 -7.50
C ILE A 248 -5.91 22.21 -8.69
N PRO A 249 -6.60 23.06 -9.48
CA PRO A 249 -7.39 22.58 -10.61
C PRO A 249 -6.55 21.78 -11.60
N MET A 250 -7.17 20.77 -12.23
CA MET A 250 -6.53 20.03 -13.33
C MET A 250 -6.47 20.90 -14.59
N ALA A 251 -5.30 20.95 -15.26
CA ALA A 251 -5.15 21.62 -16.54
C ALA A 251 -5.81 20.86 -17.71
N ASP A 252 -6.11 19.58 -17.54
CA ASP A 252 -6.93 18.76 -18.42
C ASP A 252 -7.78 17.79 -17.58
N ASP A 253 -9.09 17.99 -17.56
CA ASP A 253 -10.07 17.18 -16.82
C ASP A 253 -10.47 15.88 -17.54
N GLN A 254 -9.93 15.64 -18.75
CA GLN A 254 -10.17 14.44 -19.55
C GLN A 254 -9.10 13.34 -19.37
N VAL A 255 -8.17 13.52 -18.41
CA VAL A 255 -7.13 12.52 -18.13
C VAL A 255 -7.80 11.24 -17.61
N SER A 256 -7.45 10.11 -18.22
CA SER A 256 -8.00 8.80 -17.84
C SER A 256 -7.42 8.29 -16.49
N ASP A 257 -8.23 7.50 -15.75
CA ASP A 257 -7.86 6.88 -14.46
C ASP A 257 -6.94 5.65 -14.62
N ALA A 258 -6.04 5.66 -15.62
CA ALA A 258 -5.15 4.54 -15.85
C ALA A 258 -4.14 4.39 -14.69
N ARG A 259 -4.03 3.18 -14.11
CA ARG A 259 -3.14 2.87 -12.96
C ARG A 259 -1.69 3.33 -13.18
N HIS A 260 -1.20 3.26 -14.43
CA HIS A 260 0.17 3.64 -14.82
C HIS A 260 0.25 4.99 -15.53
N GLY A 261 -0.81 5.79 -15.42
CA GLY A 261 -0.97 7.05 -16.12
C GLY A 261 -1.32 6.86 -17.61
N GLN A 262 -1.84 7.93 -18.22
CA GLN A 262 -2.14 7.98 -19.65
C GLN A 262 -0.89 8.39 -20.41
N PRO A 263 -0.40 7.60 -21.39
CA PRO A 263 0.73 7.99 -22.22
C PRO A 263 0.45 9.29 -23.00
N ILE A 264 1.43 10.20 -23.00
CA ILE A 264 1.34 11.50 -23.67
C ILE A 264 2.60 11.80 -24.45
N SER A 265 2.56 12.87 -25.26
CA SER A 265 3.71 13.46 -25.97
C SER A 265 4.04 14.87 -25.46
N PHE A 266 5.13 15.44 -25.94
CA PHE A 266 5.49 16.84 -25.64
C PHE A 266 4.48 17.84 -26.24
N GLU A 267 3.90 17.52 -27.41
CA GLU A 267 2.83 18.30 -28.04
C GLU A 267 1.58 18.36 -27.16
N TYR A 268 1.27 17.27 -26.43
CA TYR A 268 0.17 17.27 -25.48
C TYR A 268 0.41 18.29 -24.36
N ILE A 269 1.60 18.28 -23.74
CA ILE A 269 1.94 19.25 -22.68
C ILE A 269 1.86 20.69 -23.23
N GLN A 270 2.39 20.94 -24.44
CA GLN A 270 2.30 22.24 -25.11
C GLN A 270 0.85 22.67 -25.33
N LYS A 271 0.00 21.75 -25.83
CA LYS A 271 -1.42 22.02 -26.13
C LYS A 271 -2.22 22.32 -24.88
N VAL A 272 -2.01 21.54 -23.80
CA VAL A 272 -2.68 21.74 -22.50
C VAL A 272 -2.23 23.07 -21.88
N ASN A 273 -0.94 23.41 -22.02
CA ASN A 273 -0.35 24.65 -21.54
C ASN A 273 -0.61 24.93 -20.06
N PRO A 274 -0.25 24.03 -19.14
CA PRO A 274 -0.53 24.18 -17.71
C PRO A 274 0.18 25.39 -17.12
N ASP A 275 -0.39 25.96 -16.05
CA ASP A 275 0.29 26.98 -15.25
C ASP A 275 1.37 26.37 -14.34
N TRP A 276 1.12 25.17 -13.84
CA TRP A 276 2.06 24.40 -13.01
C TRP A 276 2.29 23.01 -13.59
N LEU A 277 3.55 22.58 -13.60
CA LEU A 277 3.93 21.22 -14.01
C LEU A 277 4.53 20.47 -12.81
N PHE A 278 3.85 19.41 -12.37
CA PHE A 278 4.35 18.52 -11.29
C PHE A 278 5.01 17.31 -11.95
N VAL A 279 6.27 17.07 -11.64
CA VAL A 279 7.12 16.12 -12.36
C VAL A 279 7.62 15.03 -11.42
N LEU A 280 7.42 13.78 -11.83
CA LEU A 280 8.01 12.60 -11.19
C LEU A 280 9.02 11.95 -12.13
N ASP A 281 10.17 11.56 -11.59
CA ASP A 281 11.18 10.78 -12.30
C ASP A 281 11.14 9.32 -11.85
N ARG A 282 10.50 8.46 -12.65
CA ARG A 282 10.41 7.03 -12.34
C ARG A 282 11.77 6.33 -12.42
N SER A 283 12.58 6.68 -13.40
CA SER A 283 13.91 6.04 -13.55
C SER A 283 14.78 6.29 -12.33
N ALA A 284 14.79 7.52 -11.82
CA ALA A 284 15.48 7.85 -10.57
C ALA A 284 14.92 7.07 -9.37
N ALA A 285 13.59 6.90 -9.31
CA ALA A 285 12.94 6.18 -8.21
C ALA A 285 13.30 4.71 -8.11
N ILE A 286 13.59 4.05 -9.22
CA ILE A 286 13.93 2.63 -9.28
C ILE A 286 15.44 2.37 -9.55
N GLY A 287 16.26 3.41 -9.45
CA GLY A 287 17.72 3.31 -9.63
C GLY A 287 18.16 2.99 -11.06
N GLU A 288 17.31 3.27 -12.07
CA GLU A 288 17.69 3.12 -13.48
C GLU A 288 18.52 4.31 -13.96
N ASP A 289 19.61 4.04 -14.67
CA ASP A 289 20.41 5.08 -15.32
C ASP A 289 19.55 5.82 -16.37
N SER A 290 19.40 7.13 -16.22
CA SER A 290 18.68 8.00 -17.16
C SER A 290 19.30 9.39 -17.21
N ILE A 291 18.93 10.16 -18.23
CA ILE A 291 19.33 11.58 -18.32
C ILE A 291 18.58 12.47 -17.33
N GLY A 292 17.61 11.90 -16.60
CA GLY A 292 16.77 12.59 -15.62
C GLY A 292 15.62 13.38 -16.24
N ALA A 293 14.52 13.48 -15.47
CA ALA A 293 13.29 14.12 -15.93
C ALA A 293 13.47 15.57 -16.38
N LYS A 294 14.34 16.33 -15.71
CA LYS A 294 14.64 17.72 -16.07
C LYS A 294 15.23 17.83 -17.46
N ALA A 295 16.18 16.95 -17.81
CA ALA A 295 16.80 16.96 -19.14
C ALA A 295 15.84 16.47 -20.24
N VAL A 296 14.95 15.51 -19.92
CA VAL A 296 13.90 15.05 -20.86
C VAL A 296 12.91 16.17 -21.17
N LEU A 297 12.51 16.94 -20.16
CA LEU A 297 11.54 18.03 -20.30
C LEU A 297 12.17 19.34 -20.84
N ASP A 298 13.50 19.45 -20.95
CA ASP A 298 14.16 20.54 -21.64
C ASP A 298 13.99 20.39 -23.16
N ASN A 299 12.76 20.67 -23.60
CA ASN A 299 12.23 20.44 -24.95
C ASN A 299 11.61 21.73 -25.48
N PRO A 300 11.84 22.10 -26.77
CA PRO A 300 11.29 23.32 -27.35
C PRO A 300 9.76 23.46 -27.28
N LEU A 301 9.01 22.35 -27.21
CA LEU A 301 7.56 22.37 -27.05
C LEU A 301 7.16 22.67 -25.61
N VAL A 302 7.79 22.03 -24.65
CA VAL A 302 7.58 22.27 -23.21
C VAL A 302 7.98 23.71 -22.85
N ALA A 303 9.07 24.20 -23.42
CA ALA A 303 9.55 25.57 -23.20
C ALA A 303 8.56 26.67 -23.58
N GLN A 304 7.52 26.35 -24.40
CA GLN A 304 6.47 27.28 -24.79
C GLN A 304 5.32 27.34 -23.80
N THR A 305 5.29 26.48 -22.78
CA THR A 305 4.22 26.45 -21.78
C THR A 305 4.34 27.55 -20.73
N ASN A 306 3.22 27.88 -20.10
CA ASN A 306 3.19 28.81 -18.96
C ASN A 306 4.09 28.31 -17.83
N ALA A 307 3.94 27.05 -17.46
CA ALA A 307 4.70 26.42 -16.37
C ALA A 307 6.22 26.58 -16.57
N TRP A 308 6.73 26.27 -17.77
CA TRP A 308 8.16 26.36 -18.04
C TRP A 308 8.65 27.82 -18.12
N SER A 309 7.91 28.67 -18.82
CA SER A 309 8.31 30.09 -19.03
C SER A 309 8.32 30.90 -17.74
N LYS A 310 7.55 30.48 -16.72
CA LYS A 310 7.46 31.13 -15.40
C LYS A 310 8.30 30.44 -14.32
N ASP A 311 9.07 29.39 -14.66
CA ASP A 311 9.79 28.53 -13.70
C ASP A 311 8.85 27.86 -12.66
N GLN A 312 7.61 27.52 -13.09
CA GLN A 312 6.58 26.88 -12.28
C GLN A 312 6.57 25.36 -12.50
N VAL A 313 7.74 24.74 -12.44
CA VAL A 313 7.94 23.30 -12.57
C VAL A 313 8.39 22.73 -11.23
N VAL A 314 7.55 21.87 -10.64
CA VAL A 314 7.77 21.25 -9.34
C VAL A 314 8.26 19.82 -9.56
N TYR A 315 9.51 19.55 -9.24
CA TYR A 315 10.05 18.18 -9.24
C TYR A 315 9.81 17.54 -7.89
N LEU A 316 8.90 16.56 -7.83
CA LEU A 316 8.65 15.76 -6.64
C LEU A 316 9.81 14.80 -6.39
N SER A 317 9.97 14.35 -5.15
CA SER A 317 10.97 13.33 -4.84
C SER A 317 10.76 12.07 -5.67
N PRO A 318 11.80 11.42 -6.18
CA PRO A 318 11.69 10.11 -6.80
C PRO A 318 10.99 9.08 -5.90
N ASP A 319 11.17 9.18 -4.58
CA ASP A 319 10.54 8.28 -3.59
C ASP A 319 9.01 8.34 -3.63
N SER A 320 8.41 9.44 -4.13
CA SER A 320 6.94 9.56 -4.34
C SER A 320 6.38 8.46 -5.25
N TYR A 321 7.22 7.86 -6.09
CA TYR A 321 6.81 6.73 -6.92
C TYR A 321 6.65 5.42 -6.13
N LEU A 322 7.50 5.16 -5.14
CA LEU A 322 7.50 3.93 -4.35
C LEU A 322 6.68 4.06 -3.05
N ALA A 323 6.69 5.23 -2.44
CA ALA A 323 6.19 5.47 -1.09
C ALA A 323 4.98 6.43 -1.03
N PHE A 324 4.18 6.51 -2.11
CA PHE A 324 2.99 7.38 -2.16
C PHE A 324 2.02 7.10 -1.01
N GLY A 325 1.68 8.14 -0.25
CA GLY A 325 0.79 8.05 0.93
C GLY A 325 1.47 7.62 2.23
N GLY A 326 2.80 7.43 2.26
CA GLY A 326 3.56 7.25 3.50
C GLY A 326 3.82 8.58 4.22
N TYR A 327 3.99 8.54 5.53
CA TYR A 327 4.17 9.76 6.35
C TYR A 327 5.27 10.68 5.84
N HIS A 328 6.49 10.14 5.66
CA HIS A 328 7.62 10.95 5.21
C HIS A 328 7.40 11.52 3.81
N GLN A 329 6.75 10.75 2.94
CA GLN A 329 6.45 11.20 1.59
C GLN A 329 5.40 12.31 1.59
N TRP A 330 4.33 12.21 2.42
CA TRP A 330 3.38 13.31 2.63
C TRP A 330 4.11 14.59 3.04
N MET A 331 4.94 14.52 4.06
CA MET A 331 5.68 15.67 4.58
C MET A 331 6.60 16.29 3.53
N GLN A 332 7.28 15.46 2.73
CA GLN A 332 8.22 15.90 1.71
C GLN A 332 7.51 16.52 0.50
N ASP A 333 6.48 15.86 -0.05
CA ASP A 333 5.77 16.36 -1.22
C ASP A 333 5.04 17.66 -0.91
N LEU A 334 4.32 17.72 0.21
CA LEU A 334 3.64 18.94 0.65
C LEU A 334 4.62 20.11 0.87
N THR A 335 5.78 19.85 1.49
CA THR A 335 6.81 20.88 1.67
C THR A 335 7.35 21.36 0.35
N THR A 336 7.66 20.44 -0.58
CA THR A 336 8.19 20.77 -1.91
C THR A 336 7.20 21.63 -2.70
N ILE A 337 5.93 21.26 -2.70
CA ILE A 337 4.86 22.02 -3.38
C ILE A 337 4.70 23.40 -2.73
N LYS A 338 4.55 23.46 -1.41
CA LYS A 338 4.41 24.72 -0.67
C LYS A 338 5.55 25.69 -0.96
N ASP A 339 6.78 25.21 -0.93
CA ASP A 339 7.97 26.03 -1.14
C ASP A 339 8.03 26.54 -2.60
N ALA A 340 7.65 25.74 -3.58
CA ALA A 340 7.59 26.15 -4.98
C ALA A 340 6.57 27.29 -5.18
N PHE A 341 5.35 27.13 -4.64
CA PHE A 341 4.32 28.16 -4.74
C PHE A 341 4.67 29.43 -3.95
N THR A 342 5.34 29.30 -2.83
CA THR A 342 5.80 30.46 -2.03
C THR A 342 6.86 31.28 -2.78
N LYS A 343 7.75 30.63 -3.56
CA LYS A 343 8.77 31.33 -4.37
C LYS A 343 8.17 32.06 -5.56
N ALA A 344 7.09 31.54 -6.12
CA ALA A 344 6.43 32.13 -7.28
C ALA A 344 5.50 33.30 -6.94
N ASN A 345 5.27 33.57 -5.65
CA ASN A 345 4.52 34.70 -5.10
C ASN A 345 5.46 35.87 -4.81
#